data_c711c4c059b799b7e88a9db7d2e7e7cb
#
_entry.id   c711c4c059b799b7e88a9db7d2e7e7cb
#
_cell.length_a   1.000
_cell.length_b   1.000
_cell.length_c   1.000
_cell.angle_alpha   90.00
_cell.angle_beta   90.00
_cell.angle_gamma   90.00
#
_symmetry.space_group_name_H-M   'P 1'
#
loop_
_entity.id
_entity.type
_entity.pdbx_description
1 polymer ?
#
loop_
_entity_poly.entity_id
_entity_poly.type
_entity_poly.pdbx_seq_one_letter_code
_entity_poly.pdbx_strand_id
1 'polypeptide(L)'
;MTDAPEIASLPLRLEIWRPAGPGPYPVALLLHGCGGLQPMMARYARALQGAGAAAVVIDSFAHRGIGRTAAQLTVCTGLRLHGHERAQDLRQALDWLETQAWVDPARITAAGWSHGGWTIMDALALAGDDPAPGGPAERLAAVLLVYPYCGPPALTRSRGWGRLAPAVTAVVCGKDRVVGSRAPLRALQRLQADGVPVATHLFEDATHSFDDDAASDPRTRYRADLEARVADLLVGMAGGSAGRLPAQGRE
;
A
#
# COMPACT_ATOMS: atom_id res chain seq x y z
N MET A 1 18.54 -16.59 -8.77
CA MET A 1 17.80 -17.41 -9.74
C MET A 1 16.41 -16.85 -9.80
N THR A 2 16.05 -16.25 -10.90
CA THR A 2 14.71 -15.71 -11.14
C THR A 2 13.81 -16.87 -11.55
N ASP A 3 12.78 -17.17 -10.75
CA ASP A 3 11.73 -18.14 -11.10
C ASP A 3 10.87 -17.55 -12.25
N ALA A 4 11.43 -17.56 -13.45
CA ALA A 4 10.88 -16.91 -14.63
C ALA A 4 9.64 -17.58 -15.27
N PRO A 5 9.34 -18.89 -15.12
CA PRO A 5 8.22 -19.47 -15.87
C PRO A 5 6.84 -19.24 -15.27
N GLU A 6 6.69 -19.06 -13.95
CA GLU A 6 5.38 -18.92 -13.30
C GLU A 6 4.81 -17.50 -13.38
N ILE A 7 5.68 -16.49 -13.48
CA ILE A 7 5.25 -15.08 -13.61
C ILE A 7 4.69 -14.79 -15.02
N ALA A 8 5.11 -15.55 -16.03
CA ALA A 8 4.69 -15.34 -17.42
C ALA A 8 3.20 -15.60 -17.69
N SER A 9 2.50 -16.29 -16.80
CA SER A 9 1.05 -16.57 -16.93
C SER A 9 0.16 -15.51 -16.26
N LEU A 10 0.72 -14.65 -15.41
CA LEU A 10 -0.03 -13.55 -14.78
C LEU A 10 -0.18 -12.40 -15.78
N PRO A 11 -1.39 -11.84 -15.95
CA PRO A 11 -1.56 -10.60 -16.71
C PRO A 11 -0.90 -9.40 -16.00
N LEU A 12 -0.47 -9.57 -14.75
CA LEU A 12 0.08 -8.56 -13.87
C LEU A 12 1.61 -8.61 -13.84
N ARG A 13 2.28 -7.47 -14.00
CA ARG A 13 3.74 -7.39 -13.85
C ARG A 13 4.11 -7.18 -12.38
N LEU A 14 4.98 -8.07 -11.86
CA LEU A 14 5.50 -8.03 -10.50
C LEU A 14 7.01 -7.86 -10.50
N GLU A 15 7.54 -7.00 -9.62
CA GLU A 15 8.97 -6.92 -9.31
C GLU A 15 9.21 -7.56 -7.95
N ILE A 16 10.03 -8.62 -7.89
CA ILE A 16 10.19 -9.44 -6.70
C ILE A 16 11.57 -9.22 -6.09
N TRP A 17 11.60 -8.90 -4.80
CA TRP A 17 12.77 -8.70 -3.98
C TRP A 17 12.73 -9.71 -2.82
N ARG A 18 13.58 -10.75 -2.85
CA ARG A 18 13.61 -11.76 -1.81
C ARG A 18 14.95 -11.73 -1.05
N PRO A 19 14.93 -11.99 0.27
CA PRO A 19 16.15 -12.30 1.00
C PRO A 19 16.84 -13.54 0.43
N ALA A 20 18.09 -13.78 0.82
CA ALA A 20 18.79 -15.02 0.47
C ALA A 20 18.23 -16.19 1.28
N GLY A 21 18.16 -17.38 0.67
CA GLY A 21 17.71 -18.63 1.33
C GLY A 21 16.33 -19.11 0.85
N PRO A 22 15.81 -20.18 1.45
CA PRO A 22 14.58 -20.84 0.98
C PRO A 22 13.28 -20.17 1.46
N GLY A 23 13.28 -19.43 2.56
CA GLY A 23 12.06 -18.95 3.24
C GLY A 23 11.51 -19.98 4.24
N PRO A 24 10.20 -19.92 4.63
CA PRO A 24 9.24 -18.91 4.16
C PRO A 24 9.50 -17.53 4.77
N TYR A 25 9.22 -16.48 3.98
CA TYR A 25 9.43 -15.09 4.38
C TYR A 25 8.10 -14.36 4.63
N PRO A 26 8.10 -13.38 5.57
CA PRO A 26 7.08 -12.33 5.54
C PRO A 26 7.12 -11.62 4.19
N VAL A 27 5.97 -11.21 3.68
CA VAL A 27 5.88 -10.54 2.39
C VAL A 27 5.14 -9.21 2.52
N ALA A 28 5.67 -8.18 1.89
CA ALA A 28 4.95 -6.92 1.69
C ALA A 28 4.63 -6.72 0.20
N LEU A 29 3.34 -6.58 -0.12
CA LEU A 29 2.85 -6.12 -1.43
C LEU A 29 2.93 -4.61 -1.47
N LEU A 30 3.64 -4.03 -2.45
CA LEU A 30 3.83 -2.60 -2.58
C LEU A 30 3.07 -2.06 -3.80
N LEU A 31 2.16 -1.09 -3.57
CA LEU A 31 1.31 -0.50 -4.60
C LEU A 31 1.67 0.98 -4.81
N HIS A 32 2.20 1.28 -6.00
CA HIS A 32 2.63 2.63 -6.38
C HIS A 32 1.48 3.65 -6.48
N GLY A 33 1.81 4.94 -6.43
CA GLY A 33 0.87 6.05 -6.65
C GLY A 33 0.38 6.18 -8.09
N CYS A 34 -0.36 7.25 -8.38
CA CYS A 34 -0.93 7.49 -9.71
C CYS A 34 0.13 7.80 -10.79
N GLY A 35 1.34 8.17 -10.40
CA GLY A 35 2.46 8.41 -11.34
C GLY A 35 3.16 7.14 -11.86
N GLY A 36 2.73 5.95 -11.44
CA GLY A 36 3.37 4.68 -11.78
C GLY A 36 4.54 4.33 -10.86
N LEU A 37 5.36 3.38 -11.28
CA LEU A 37 6.56 2.99 -10.53
C LEU A 37 7.56 4.14 -10.46
N GLN A 38 7.95 4.50 -9.24
CA GLN A 38 8.97 5.50 -8.95
C GLN A 38 10.18 4.83 -8.26
N PRO A 39 11.39 5.43 -8.33
CA PRO A 39 12.61 4.85 -7.73
C PRO A 39 12.48 4.54 -6.24
N MET A 40 11.65 5.29 -5.51
CA MET A 40 11.40 5.06 -4.09
C MET A 40 10.84 3.66 -3.80
N MET A 41 10.04 3.05 -4.72
CA MET A 41 9.50 1.71 -4.54
C MET A 41 10.62 0.66 -4.38
N ALA A 42 11.69 0.80 -5.17
CA ALA A 42 12.86 -0.07 -5.06
C ALA A 42 13.65 0.19 -3.76
N ARG A 43 13.64 1.41 -3.21
CA ARG A 43 14.26 1.71 -1.91
C ARG A 43 13.53 1.02 -0.76
N TYR A 44 12.21 1.08 -0.73
CA TYR A 44 11.38 0.36 0.24
C TYR A 44 11.52 -1.16 0.10
N ALA A 45 11.55 -1.68 -1.14
CA ALA A 45 11.77 -3.10 -1.38
C ALA A 45 13.13 -3.58 -0.87
N ARG A 46 14.21 -2.79 -1.05
CA ARG A 46 15.53 -3.10 -0.48
C ARG A 46 15.55 -3.06 1.04
N ALA A 47 14.85 -2.10 1.65
CA ALA A 47 14.75 -2.03 3.11
C ALA A 47 14.09 -3.29 3.68
N LEU A 48 12.99 -3.75 3.10
CA LEU A 48 12.33 -5.01 3.46
C LEU A 48 13.27 -6.21 3.27
N GLN A 49 13.91 -6.32 2.11
CA GLN A 49 14.83 -7.39 1.80
C GLN A 49 16.00 -7.45 2.81
N GLY A 50 16.58 -6.29 3.15
CA GLY A 50 17.65 -6.18 4.14
C GLY A 50 17.22 -6.55 5.56
N ALA A 51 15.92 -6.40 5.86
CA ALA A 51 15.32 -6.79 7.14
C ALA A 51 14.80 -8.24 7.18
N GLY A 52 15.04 -9.03 6.13
CA GLY A 52 14.62 -10.44 6.07
C GLY A 52 13.18 -10.67 5.63
N ALA A 53 12.50 -9.66 5.06
CA ALA A 53 11.19 -9.78 4.46
C ALA A 53 11.28 -9.69 2.93
N ALA A 54 10.38 -10.36 2.22
CA ALA A 54 10.27 -10.21 0.78
C ALA A 54 9.36 -9.02 0.45
N ALA A 55 9.67 -8.33 -0.65
CA ALA A 55 8.81 -7.32 -1.23
C ALA A 55 8.36 -7.73 -2.64
N VAL A 56 7.09 -7.51 -2.94
CA VAL A 56 6.52 -7.71 -4.26
C VAL A 56 5.87 -6.40 -4.70
N VAL A 57 6.52 -5.72 -5.63
CA VAL A 57 6.05 -4.45 -6.17
C VAL A 57 5.10 -4.72 -7.34
N ILE A 58 3.88 -4.23 -7.25
CA ILE A 58 2.83 -4.43 -8.25
C ILE A 58 2.87 -3.28 -9.26
N ASP A 59 3.23 -3.58 -10.52
CA ASP A 59 3.10 -2.64 -11.63
C ASP A 59 1.71 -2.73 -12.26
N SER A 60 0.79 -1.94 -11.76
CA SER A 60 -0.59 -1.89 -12.26
C SER A 60 -0.72 -1.26 -13.65
N PHE A 61 0.33 -0.66 -14.20
CA PHE A 61 0.28 0.09 -15.44
C PHE A 61 0.79 -0.68 -16.64
N ALA A 62 1.79 -1.54 -16.45
CA ALA A 62 2.44 -2.25 -17.55
C ALA A 62 1.45 -3.04 -18.42
N HIS A 63 0.62 -3.88 -17.80
CA HIS A 63 -0.36 -4.70 -18.54
C HIS A 63 -1.53 -3.90 -19.12
N ARG A 64 -1.73 -2.66 -18.67
CA ARG A 64 -2.74 -1.73 -19.19
C ARG A 64 -2.20 -0.79 -20.27
N GLY A 65 -0.91 -0.89 -20.59
CA GLY A 65 -0.25 0.01 -21.54
C GLY A 65 -0.29 1.49 -21.08
N ILE A 66 -0.30 1.75 -19.75
CA ILE A 66 -0.35 3.11 -19.21
C ILE A 66 1.08 3.61 -19.02
N GLY A 67 1.55 4.47 -19.91
CA GLY A 67 2.82 5.15 -19.74
C GLY A 67 2.70 6.37 -18.80
N ARG A 68 3.86 6.93 -18.36
CA ARG A 68 3.93 8.04 -17.38
C ARG A 68 3.08 9.25 -17.76
N THR A 69 3.16 9.72 -18.99
CA THR A 69 2.38 10.88 -19.47
C THR A 69 0.88 10.59 -19.44
N ALA A 70 0.47 9.42 -19.91
CA ALA A 70 -0.94 9.00 -19.87
C ALA A 70 -1.43 8.91 -18.42
N ALA A 71 -0.61 8.36 -17.50
CA ALA A 71 -0.93 8.29 -16.08
C ALA A 71 -1.17 9.66 -15.45
N GLN A 72 -0.29 10.62 -15.72
CA GLN A 72 -0.43 12.01 -15.24
C GLN A 72 -1.70 12.68 -15.72
N LEU A 73 -2.06 12.47 -16.99
CA LEU A 73 -3.22 13.10 -17.62
C LEU A 73 -4.56 12.43 -17.27
N THR A 74 -4.54 11.13 -16.95
CA THR A 74 -5.81 10.37 -16.80
C THR A 74 -5.97 9.71 -15.43
N VAL A 75 -4.92 9.12 -14.85
CA VAL A 75 -5.02 8.43 -13.55
C VAL A 75 -4.90 9.42 -12.41
N CYS A 76 -3.91 10.33 -12.44
CA CYS A 76 -3.73 11.34 -11.40
C CYS A 76 -4.88 12.37 -11.37
N THR A 77 -5.62 12.52 -12.45
CA THR A 77 -6.81 13.38 -12.53
C THR A 77 -8.11 12.64 -12.17
N GLY A 78 -8.05 11.33 -11.92
CA GLY A 78 -9.21 10.50 -11.59
C GLY A 78 -10.14 10.20 -12.77
N LEU A 79 -9.70 10.39 -14.01
CA LEU A 79 -10.49 10.10 -15.22
C LEU A 79 -10.43 8.62 -15.60
N ARG A 80 -9.42 7.89 -15.14
CA ARG A 80 -9.18 6.48 -15.47
C ARG A 80 -8.56 5.74 -14.30
N LEU A 81 -8.83 4.43 -14.21
CA LEU A 81 -8.26 3.50 -13.25
C LEU A 81 -8.50 3.94 -11.79
N HIS A 82 -9.74 3.81 -11.34
CA HIS A 82 -10.10 4.06 -9.95
C HIS A 82 -9.54 2.98 -9.01
N GLY A 83 -9.56 3.25 -7.69
CA GLY A 83 -9.05 2.31 -6.69
C GLY A 83 -9.71 0.94 -6.76
N HIS A 84 -11.04 0.89 -6.92
CA HIS A 84 -11.80 -0.35 -7.03
C HIS A 84 -11.48 -1.16 -8.30
N GLU A 85 -11.17 -0.51 -9.43
CA GLU A 85 -10.75 -1.20 -10.66
C GLU A 85 -9.37 -1.83 -10.48
N ARG A 86 -8.50 -1.14 -9.74
CA ARG A 86 -7.14 -1.58 -9.44
C ARG A 86 -7.09 -2.61 -8.29
N ALA A 87 -8.17 -2.73 -7.50
CA ALA A 87 -8.30 -3.70 -6.41
C ALA A 87 -8.12 -5.16 -6.90
N GLN A 88 -8.45 -5.44 -8.16
CA GLN A 88 -8.20 -6.74 -8.77
C GLN A 88 -6.72 -7.09 -8.87
N ASP A 89 -5.83 -6.10 -9.04
CA ASP A 89 -4.38 -6.34 -9.09
C ASP A 89 -3.87 -6.86 -7.74
N LEU A 90 -4.37 -6.29 -6.64
CA LEU A 90 -4.06 -6.77 -5.29
C LEU A 90 -4.53 -8.20 -5.08
N ARG A 91 -5.76 -8.54 -5.52
CA ARG A 91 -6.29 -9.90 -5.42
C ARG A 91 -5.44 -10.89 -6.20
N GLN A 92 -5.14 -10.59 -7.46
CA GLN A 92 -4.30 -11.45 -8.31
C GLN A 92 -2.90 -11.65 -7.73
N ALA A 93 -2.31 -10.61 -7.14
CA ALA A 93 -1.03 -10.73 -6.47
C ALA A 93 -1.11 -11.63 -5.23
N LEU A 94 -2.19 -11.53 -4.44
CA LEU A 94 -2.43 -12.42 -3.31
C LEU A 94 -2.64 -13.87 -3.76
N ASP A 95 -3.42 -14.11 -4.82
CA ASP A 95 -3.65 -15.45 -5.38
C ASP A 95 -2.33 -16.06 -5.86
N TRP A 96 -1.49 -15.27 -6.51
CA TRP A 96 -0.17 -15.72 -6.91
C TRP A 96 0.76 -16.03 -5.71
N LEU A 97 0.75 -15.21 -4.65
CA LEU A 97 1.56 -15.46 -3.46
C LEU A 97 1.23 -16.80 -2.79
N GLU A 98 -0.02 -17.24 -2.81
CA GLU A 98 -0.43 -18.54 -2.25
C GLU A 98 0.24 -19.73 -2.94
N THR A 99 0.63 -19.57 -4.20
CA THR A 99 1.32 -20.63 -4.97
C THR A 99 2.82 -20.69 -4.68
N GLN A 100 3.36 -19.72 -3.93
CA GLN A 100 4.79 -19.57 -3.72
C GLN A 100 5.28 -20.22 -2.42
N ALA A 101 6.07 -21.28 -2.50
CA ALA A 101 6.59 -21.98 -1.31
C ALA A 101 7.47 -21.13 -0.37
N TRP A 102 8.00 -20.01 -0.86
CA TRP A 102 8.83 -19.08 -0.08
C TRP A 102 8.04 -18.04 0.70
N VAL A 103 6.72 -18.02 0.59
CA VAL A 103 5.82 -17.07 1.27
C VAL A 103 5.34 -17.64 2.59
N ASP A 104 5.37 -16.84 3.65
CA ASP A 104 4.65 -17.12 4.89
C ASP A 104 3.22 -16.53 4.79
N PRO A 105 2.19 -17.36 4.62
CA PRO A 105 0.84 -16.88 4.38
C PRO A 105 0.23 -16.15 5.59
N ALA A 106 0.76 -16.37 6.79
CA ALA A 106 0.30 -15.68 7.99
C ALA A 106 0.89 -14.27 8.15
N ARG A 107 1.91 -13.92 7.33
CA ARG A 107 2.64 -12.65 7.43
C ARG A 107 2.69 -11.92 6.09
N ILE A 108 1.52 -11.77 5.45
CA ILE A 108 1.38 -10.96 4.25
C ILE A 108 0.85 -9.58 4.65
N THR A 109 1.55 -8.54 4.25
CA THR A 109 1.14 -7.14 4.43
C THR A 109 0.97 -6.46 3.09
N ALA A 110 0.19 -5.36 3.03
CA ALA A 110 0.12 -4.52 1.85
C ALA A 110 0.47 -3.07 2.21
N ALA A 111 1.26 -2.42 1.40
CA ALA A 111 1.58 -1.00 1.55
C ALA A 111 1.24 -0.24 0.27
N GLY A 112 0.54 0.89 0.39
CA GLY A 112 0.10 1.67 -0.75
C GLY A 112 0.31 3.17 -0.58
N TRP A 113 0.88 3.79 -1.61
CA TRP A 113 1.16 5.21 -1.67
C TRP A 113 0.11 5.94 -2.48
N SER A 114 -0.50 7.00 -1.93
CA SER A 114 -1.48 7.82 -2.64
C SER A 114 -2.60 6.98 -3.27
N HIS A 115 -2.61 6.87 -4.59
CA HIS A 115 -3.54 6.02 -5.34
C HIS A 115 -3.42 4.53 -4.97
N GLY A 116 -2.22 4.03 -4.65
CA GLY A 116 -2.02 2.66 -4.15
C GLY A 116 -2.70 2.44 -2.80
N GLY A 117 -2.65 3.44 -1.92
CA GLY A 117 -3.41 3.44 -0.67
C GLY A 117 -4.93 3.41 -0.92
N TRP A 118 -5.42 4.22 -1.85
CA TRP A 118 -6.82 4.16 -2.30
C TRP A 118 -7.20 2.76 -2.81
N THR A 119 -6.33 2.13 -3.60
CA THR A 119 -6.54 0.76 -4.10
C THR A 119 -6.74 -0.25 -2.97
N ILE A 120 -5.88 -0.23 -1.94
CA ILE A 120 -6.00 -1.12 -0.78
C ILE A 120 -7.30 -0.83 -0.03
N MET A 121 -7.60 0.43 0.22
CA MET A 121 -8.83 0.82 0.93
C MET A 121 -10.09 0.37 0.20
N ASP A 122 -10.15 0.52 -1.12
CA ASP A 122 -11.29 0.09 -1.92
C ASP A 122 -11.37 -1.45 -2.02
N ALA A 123 -10.24 -2.16 -2.09
CA ALA A 123 -10.21 -3.63 -2.08
C ALA A 123 -10.80 -4.20 -0.77
N LEU A 124 -10.48 -3.58 0.36
CA LEU A 124 -11.01 -3.97 1.67
C LEU A 124 -12.48 -3.57 1.85
N ALA A 125 -12.89 -2.41 1.30
CA ALA A 125 -14.30 -2.01 1.29
C ALA A 125 -15.18 -2.96 0.46
N LEU A 126 -14.69 -3.42 -0.69
CA LEU A 126 -15.38 -4.43 -1.51
C LEU A 126 -15.47 -5.78 -0.79
N ALA A 127 -14.41 -6.21 -0.10
CA ALA A 127 -14.41 -7.43 0.70
C ALA A 127 -15.34 -7.34 1.92
N GLY A 128 -15.55 -6.16 2.47
CA GLY A 128 -16.49 -5.93 3.58
C GLY A 128 -17.96 -6.09 3.18
N ASP A 129 -18.30 -5.74 1.94
CA ASP A 129 -19.68 -5.87 1.42
C ASP A 129 -20.00 -7.31 1.00
N ASP A 130 -19.01 -8.03 0.49
CA ASP A 130 -19.13 -9.43 0.05
C ASP A 130 -17.90 -10.24 0.52
N PRO A 131 -17.94 -10.75 1.77
CA PRO A 131 -16.84 -11.49 2.36
C PRO A 131 -16.71 -12.88 1.72
N ALA A 132 -16.14 -12.92 0.52
CA ALA A 132 -15.77 -14.19 -0.10
C ALA A 132 -14.60 -14.84 0.70
N PRO A 133 -14.64 -16.14 0.98
CA PRO A 133 -13.51 -16.87 1.57
C PRO A 133 -12.22 -16.62 0.77
N GLY A 134 -11.11 -16.39 1.47
CA GLY A 134 -9.82 -16.08 0.83
C GLY A 134 -9.71 -14.67 0.24
N GLY A 135 -10.57 -13.73 0.65
CA GLY A 135 -10.50 -12.33 0.24
C GLY A 135 -9.32 -11.58 0.89
N PRO A 136 -9.00 -10.35 0.40
CA PRO A 136 -7.89 -9.55 0.93
C PRO A 136 -7.97 -9.30 2.44
N ALA A 137 -9.17 -9.20 3.02
CA ALA A 137 -9.38 -8.98 4.44
C ALA A 137 -8.92 -10.15 5.31
N GLU A 138 -9.00 -11.39 4.81
CA GLU A 138 -8.55 -12.59 5.53
C GLU A 138 -7.06 -12.85 5.36
N ARG A 139 -6.50 -12.49 4.20
CA ARG A 139 -5.12 -12.80 3.84
C ARG A 139 -4.09 -11.76 4.28
N LEU A 140 -4.53 -10.51 4.51
CA LEU A 140 -3.64 -9.44 4.95
C LEU A 140 -3.57 -9.37 6.46
N ALA A 141 -2.39 -9.55 7.02
CA ALA A 141 -2.12 -9.38 8.45
C ALA A 141 -2.22 -7.90 8.86
N ALA A 142 -1.75 -7.00 8.03
CA ALA A 142 -1.79 -5.56 8.26
C ALA A 142 -1.66 -4.77 6.93
N VAL A 143 -2.01 -3.49 6.97
CA VAL A 143 -1.83 -2.57 5.84
C VAL A 143 -1.16 -1.27 6.26
N LEU A 144 -0.27 -0.75 5.40
CA LEU A 144 0.34 0.57 5.51
C LEU A 144 -0.22 1.49 4.42
N LEU A 145 -0.83 2.58 4.83
CA LEU A 145 -1.40 3.59 3.94
C LEU A 145 -0.56 4.86 4.01
N VAL A 146 0.17 5.20 2.95
CA VAL A 146 1.04 6.38 2.92
C VAL A 146 0.36 7.47 2.09
N TYR A 147 0.00 8.57 2.73
CA TYR A 147 -0.77 9.70 2.17
C TYR A 147 -1.89 9.27 1.21
N PRO A 148 -2.82 8.36 1.65
CA PRO A 148 -3.79 7.73 0.76
C PRO A 148 -4.77 8.74 0.18
N TYR A 149 -5.17 8.56 -1.08
CA TYR A 149 -6.29 9.30 -1.64
C TYR A 149 -7.62 8.76 -1.07
N CYS A 150 -8.44 9.67 -0.52
CA CYS A 150 -9.73 9.35 0.08
C CYS A 150 -10.86 10.28 -0.43
N GLY A 151 -10.63 10.95 -1.57
CA GLY A 151 -11.63 11.78 -2.23
C GLY A 151 -12.63 10.97 -3.06
N PRO A 152 -13.63 11.62 -3.71
CA PRO A 152 -14.50 10.92 -4.67
C PRO A 152 -13.68 10.35 -5.84
N PRO A 153 -13.95 9.13 -6.32
CA PRO A 153 -15.04 8.22 -5.97
C PRO A 153 -14.62 7.07 -5.01
N ALA A 154 -13.67 7.29 -4.08
CA ALA A 154 -13.21 6.25 -3.16
C ALA A 154 -14.37 5.61 -2.37
N LEU A 155 -14.44 4.29 -2.37
CA LEU A 155 -15.51 3.50 -1.75
C LEU A 155 -15.53 3.66 -0.22
N THR A 156 -14.37 3.76 0.41
CA THR A 156 -14.22 3.94 1.87
C THR A 156 -14.91 5.22 2.39
N ARG A 157 -15.35 6.13 1.53
CA ARG A 157 -16.15 7.29 1.93
C ARG A 157 -17.55 6.91 2.43
N SER A 158 -18.08 5.78 1.99
CA SER A 158 -19.45 5.33 2.30
C SER A 158 -19.53 3.89 2.80
N ARG A 159 -18.45 3.11 2.68
CA ARG A 159 -18.40 1.69 3.03
C ARG A 159 -17.36 1.45 4.11
N GLY A 160 -17.65 0.54 5.05
CA GLY A 160 -16.71 -0.02 6.00
C GLY A 160 -15.93 -1.20 5.41
N TRP A 161 -15.07 -1.83 6.22
CA TRP A 161 -14.26 -2.98 5.79
C TRP A 161 -14.76 -4.33 6.35
N GLY A 162 -15.88 -4.33 7.06
CA GLY A 162 -16.40 -5.53 7.68
C GLY A 162 -15.61 -5.94 8.94
N ARG A 163 -15.91 -7.15 9.46
CA ARG A 163 -15.36 -7.62 10.74
C ARG A 163 -13.94 -8.19 10.67
N LEU A 164 -13.49 -8.60 9.49
CA LEU A 164 -12.19 -9.25 9.26
C LEU A 164 -11.12 -8.26 8.78
N ALA A 165 -11.29 -6.98 9.09
CA ALA A 165 -10.36 -5.95 8.62
C ALA A 165 -8.97 -6.12 9.25
N PRO A 166 -7.89 -6.03 8.44
CA PRO A 166 -6.52 -6.04 8.93
C PRO A 166 -6.22 -4.79 9.76
N ALA A 167 -5.19 -4.86 10.62
CA ALA A 167 -4.69 -3.68 11.31
C ALA A 167 -4.14 -2.65 10.33
N VAL A 168 -4.40 -1.36 10.60
CA VAL A 168 -4.01 -0.23 9.75
C VAL A 168 -2.94 0.60 10.42
N THR A 169 -1.84 0.84 9.71
CA THR A 169 -0.94 1.94 9.98
C THR A 169 -1.08 2.96 8.86
N ALA A 170 -1.32 4.22 9.17
CA ALA A 170 -1.50 5.26 8.18
C ALA A 170 -0.57 6.44 8.43
N VAL A 171 0.07 6.94 7.37
CA VAL A 171 0.84 8.18 7.36
C VAL A 171 0.05 9.24 6.61
N VAL A 172 -0.27 10.35 7.27
CA VAL A 172 -1.00 11.49 6.71
C VAL A 172 -0.10 12.71 6.70
N CYS A 173 -0.07 13.44 5.59
CA CYS A 173 0.75 14.63 5.43
C CYS A 173 -0.05 15.89 5.83
N GLY A 174 0.50 16.69 6.76
CA GLY A 174 -0.17 17.90 7.26
C GLY A 174 -0.22 19.04 6.23
N LYS A 175 0.81 19.15 5.37
CA LYS A 175 0.91 20.17 4.30
C LYS A 175 0.57 19.62 2.91
N ASP A 176 -0.22 18.55 2.83
CA ASP A 176 -0.63 17.95 1.57
C ASP A 176 -1.59 18.89 0.79
N ARG A 177 -1.11 19.37 -0.36
CA ARG A 177 -1.88 20.22 -1.28
C ARG A 177 -2.37 19.47 -2.53
N VAL A 178 -2.16 18.15 -2.58
CA VAL A 178 -2.59 17.29 -3.70
C VAL A 178 -3.88 16.57 -3.34
N VAL A 179 -3.88 15.81 -2.24
CA VAL A 179 -5.06 15.06 -1.78
C VAL A 179 -5.68 15.67 -0.50
N GLY A 180 -4.93 16.52 0.18
CA GLY A 180 -5.32 17.11 1.47
C GLY A 180 -5.27 16.13 2.63
N SER A 181 -5.22 16.63 3.86
CA SER A 181 -5.18 15.82 5.08
C SER A 181 -6.57 15.45 5.61
N ARG A 182 -7.58 16.28 5.37
CA ARG A 182 -8.92 16.15 5.99
C ARG A 182 -9.66 14.87 5.56
N ALA A 183 -9.61 14.53 4.27
CA ALA A 183 -10.32 13.36 3.75
C ALA A 183 -9.74 12.04 4.27
N PRO A 184 -8.41 11.83 4.22
CA PRO A 184 -7.78 10.67 4.85
C PRO A 184 -8.07 10.56 6.34
N LEU A 185 -7.91 11.64 7.12
CA LEU A 185 -8.17 11.62 8.56
C LEU A 185 -9.61 11.22 8.89
N ARG A 186 -10.61 11.74 8.15
CA ARG A 186 -12.01 11.35 8.33
C ARG A 186 -12.27 9.88 7.99
N ALA A 187 -11.63 9.37 6.92
CA ALA A 187 -11.77 7.97 6.53
C ALA A 187 -11.18 7.05 7.62
N LEU A 188 -9.99 7.36 8.13
CA LEU A 188 -9.34 6.61 9.20
C LEU A 188 -10.13 6.64 10.51
N GLN A 189 -10.66 7.81 10.91
CA GLN A 189 -11.53 7.94 12.08
C GLN A 189 -12.80 7.10 11.96
N ARG A 190 -13.41 7.03 10.77
CA ARG A 190 -14.56 6.17 10.54
C ARG A 190 -14.20 4.69 10.69
N LEU A 191 -13.13 4.23 10.06
CA LEU A 191 -12.66 2.85 10.21
C LEU A 191 -12.39 2.50 11.68
N GLN A 192 -11.81 3.42 12.43
CA GLN A 192 -11.58 3.23 13.87
C GLN A 192 -12.90 3.15 14.65
N ALA A 193 -13.89 3.96 14.30
CA ALA A 193 -15.24 3.90 14.90
C ALA A 193 -15.96 2.59 14.55
N ASP A 194 -15.69 2.02 13.37
CA ASP A 194 -16.20 0.72 12.94
C ASP A 194 -15.44 -0.47 13.57
N GLY A 195 -14.47 -0.20 14.46
CA GLY A 195 -13.72 -1.22 15.21
C GLY A 195 -12.45 -1.72 14.54
N VAL A 196 -12.02 -1.13 13.42
CA VAL A 196 -10.74 -1.46 12.78
C VAL A 196 -9.59 -0.90 13.63
N PRO A 197 -8.55 -1.69 13.97
CA PRO A 197 -7.37 -1.17 14.64
C PRO A 197 -6.60 -0.21 13.73
N VAL A 198 -6.61 1.08 14.04
CA VAL A 198 -5.97 2.14 13.24
C VAL A 198 -4.94 2.90 14.06
N ALA A 199 -3.69 2.91 13.59
CA ALA A 199 -2.63 3.81 14.05
C ALA A 199 -2.39 4.89 13.00
N THR A 200 -2.50 6.16 13.39
CA THR A 200 -2.29 7.30 12.48
C THR A 200 -1.05 8.07 12.87
N HIS A 201 -0.14 8.25 11.93
CA HIS A 201 1.04 9.09 12.03
C HIS A 201 0.82 10.37 11.21
N LEU A 202 0.58 11.48 11.88
CA LEU A 202 0.50 12.78 11.21
C LEU A 202 1.92 13.36 11.08
N PHE A 203 2.39 13.48 9.84
CA PHE A 203 3.64 14.18 9.52
C PHE A 203 3.28 15.64 9.19
N GLU A 204 3.24 16.48 10.20
CA GLU A 204 2.69 17.84 10.12
C GLU A 204 3.32 18.69 9.03
N ASP A 205 4.64 18.58 8.82
CA ASP A 205 5.38 19.35 7.84
C ASP A 205 5.57 18.65 6.49
N ALA A 206 5.06 17.42 6.33
CA ALA A 206 5.16 16.68 5.09
C ALA A 206 4.18 17.20 4.04
N THR A 207 4.66 17.24 2.80
CA THR A 207 3.84 17.44 1.60
C THR A 207 3.48 16.06 0.99
N HIS A 208 2.60 16.03 0.00
CA HIS A 208 2.36 14.80 -0.78
C HIS A 208 3.66 14.30 -1.42
N SER A 209 3.80 12.98 -1.57
CA SER A 209 4.99 12.34 -2.17
C SER A 209 6.33 12.84 -1.58
N PHE A 210 6.37 13.04 -0.27
CA PHE A 210 7.57 13.51 0.43
C PHE A 210 8.76 12.54 0.34
N ASP A 211 8.52 11.31 -0.06
CA ASP A 211 9.48 10.22 -0.21
C ASP A 211 9.89 9.95 -1.66
N ASP A 212 9.39 10.75 -2.62
CA ASP A 212 9.77 10.68 -4.02
C ASP A 212 10.73 11.83 -4.39
N ASP A 213 12.02 11.51 -4.46
CA ASP A 213 13.08 12.45 -4.84
C ASP A 213 13.08 12.81 -6.36
N ALA A 214 12.32 12.03 -7.15
CA ALA A 214 12.11 12.29 -8.57
C ALA A 214 10.82 13.07 -8.86
N ALA A 215 10.05 13.43 -7.83
CA ALA A 215 8.81 14.18 -7.99
C ALA A 215 9.09 15.60 -8.52
N SER A 216 8.42 15.96 -9.62
CA SER A 216 8.54 17.28 -10.26
C SER A 216 7.39 18.24 -9.94
N ASP A 217 6.39 17.81 -9.17
CA ASP A 217 5.26 18.64 -8.77
C ASP A 217 5.72 19.69 -7.74
N PRO A 218 5.58 21.01 -8.01
CA PRO A 218 6.03 22.07 -7.11
C PRO A 218 5.32 22.08 -5.75
N ARG A 219 4.23 21.32 -5.59
CA ARG A 219 3.51 21.13 -4.32
C ARG A 219 4.13 20.06 -3.43
N THR A 220 5.14 19.35 -3.92
CA THR A 220 5.82 18.26 -3.22
C THR A 220 7.23 18.67 -2.80
N ARG A 221 7.71 18.12 -1.70
CA ARG A 221 9.06 18.35 -1.20
C ARG A 221 9.61 17.05 -0.62
N TYR A 222 10.71 16.58 -1.18
CA TYR A 222 11.41 15.40 -0.68
C TYR A 222 11.95 15.58 0.76
N ARG A 223 11.79 14.54 1.57
CA ARG A 223 12.21 14.47 2.98
C ARG A 223 12.75 13.07 3.28
N ALA A 224 14.07 12.92 3.19
CA ALA A 224 14.75 11.64 3.45
C ALA A 224 14.51 11.09 4.87
N ASP A 225 14.39 11.97 5.86
CA ASP A 225 14.11 11.60 7.25
C ASP A 225 12.70 10.98 7.41
N LEU A 226 11.71 11.47 6.66
CA LEU A 226 10.35 10.93 6.68
C LEU A 226 10.24 9.66 5.84
N GLU A 227 10.97 9.56 4.73
CA GLU A 227 11.11 8.32 3.98
C GLU A 227 11.67 7.19 4.86
N ALA A 228 12.74 7.46 5.61
CA ALA A 228 13.31 6.50 6.56
C ALA A 228 12.27 6.04 7.61
N ARG A 229 11.48 6.96 8.16
CA ARG A 229 10.41 6.61 9.11
C ARG A 229 9.34 5.71 8.50
N VAL A 230 8.96 5.93 7.24
CA VAL A 230 8.02 5.03 6.53
C VAL A 230 8.65 3.67 6.31
N ALA A 231 9.95 3.61 5.96
CA ALA A 231 10.67 2.34 5.83
C ALA A 231 10.69 1.56 7.15
N ASP A 232 10.93 2.23 8.28
CA ASP A 232 10.90 1.62 9.61
C ASP A 232 9.51 1.06 9.96
N LEU A 233 8.45 1.81 9.68
CA LEU A 233 7.07 1.35 9.87
C LEU A 233 6.79 0.10 9.02
N LEU A 234 7.18 0.12 7.76
CA LEU A 234 6.96 -0.97 6.82
C LEU A 234 7.72 -2.24 7.23
N VAL A 235 8.99 -2.11 7.61
CA VAL A 235 9.84 -3.20 8.10
C VAL A 235 9.29 -3.77 9.41
N GLY A 236 8.91 -2.91 10.35
CA GLY A 236 8.30 -3.33 11.62
C GLY A 236 7.02 -4.13 11.44
N MET A 237 6.17 -3.73 10.51
CA MET A 237 4.94 -4.46 10.17
C MET A 237 5.24 -5.84 9.55
N ALA A 238 6.17 -5.92 8.60
CA ALA A 238 6.55 -7.17 7.96
C ALA A 238 7.23 -8.15 8.94
N GLY A 239 8.02 -7.63 9.90
CA GLY A 239 8.69 -8.44 10.92
C GLY A 239 7.79 -9.03 12.00
N GLY A 240 6.49 -8.75 11.99
CA GLY A 240 5.54 -9.29 12.97
C GLY A 240 5.54 -8.57 14.32
N SER A 241 6.21 -7.41 14.45
CA SER A 241 6.11 -6.56 15.65
C SER A 241 4.84 -5.70 15.69
N ALA A 242 3.88 -5.92 14.81
CA ALA A 242 2.59 -5.23 14.79
C ALA A 242 1.69 -5.48 16.02
N GLY A 243 2.17 -6.25 17.01
CA GLY A 243 1.42 -6.60 18.22
C GLY A 243 1.56 -5.63 19.40
N ARG A 244 2.40 -4.61 19.35
CA ARG A 244 2.48 -3.57 20.39
C ARG A 244 2.82 -2.22 19.79
N LEU A 245 1.78 -1.49 19.39
CA LEU A 245 1.92 -0.04 19.26
C LEU A 245 2.27 0.54 20.63
N PRO A 246 3.34 1.35 20.79
CA PRO A 246 3.54 2.08 22.01
C PRO A 246 2.33 2.99 22.22
N ALA A 247 1.75 2.92 23.42
CA ALA A 247 0.71 3.83 23.84
C ALA A 247 1.18 5.28 23.55
N GLN A 248 0.35 6.06 22.87
CA GLN A 248 0.61 7.47 22.63
C GLN A 248 0.82 8.15 23.99
N GLY A 249 2.06 8.52 24.29
CA GLY A 249 2.35 9.44 25.38
C GLY A 249 1.66 10.76 25.07
N ARG A 250 0.72 11.15 25.92
CA ARG A 250 0.24 12.52 25.97
C ARG A 250 1.35 13.34 26.64
N GLU A 251 1.96 14.21 25.90
CA GLU A 251 2.62 15.40 26.41
C GLU A 251 1.98 16.64 25.75
#